data_def788734774911afb5f1cde17049f8c
#
_entry.id   def788734774911afb5f1cde17049f8c
#
_cell.length_a   1.000
_cell.length_b   1.000
_cell.length_c   1.000
_cell.angle_alpha   90.00
_cell.angle_beta   90.00
_cell.angle_gamma   90.00
#
_symmetry.space_group_name_H-M   'P 1'
#
loop_
_entity.id
_entity.type
_entity.pdbx_description
1 polymer ?
#
loop_
_entity_poly.entity_id
_entity_poly.type
_entity_poly.pdbx_seq_one_letter_code
_entity_poly.pdbx_strand_id
1 'polypeptide(L)'
;MIHYDFKPEKLQANGDGSYTYRWDIKEVQVESIANSEADPQAVNTVIKWACDEVVVWGTITNDKLKEAVINHLWGADKEAKLINDYNAVQLGILRSNLGEPYVEYLRKRKEIKDQIDADCVELKILL
;
A
#
# COMPACT_ATOMS: atom_id res chain seq x y z
N MET A 1 2.81 7.06 2.46
CA MET A 1 1.83 6.76 3.51
C MET A 1 1.02 8.02 3.81
N ILE A 2 -0.29 7.89 3.86
CA ILE A 2 -1.22 9.00 4.06
C ILE A 2 -1.69 8.99 5.51
N HIS A 3 -1.89 10.18 6.09
CA HIS A 3 -2.30 10.33 7.48
C HIS A 3 -3.68 10.95 7.58
N TYR A 4 -4.51 10.41 8.48
CA TYR A 4 -5.85 10.91 8.79
C TYR A 4 -5.98 11.17 10.28
N ASP A 5 -6.84 12.13 10.65
CA ASP A 5 -7.13 12.44 12.06
C ASP A 5 -8.08 11.42 12.69
N PHE A 6 -8.71 10.58 11.89
CA PHE A 6 -9.65 9.53 12.30
C PHE A 6 -9.33 8.23 11.56
N LYS A 7 -9.89 7.12 12.03
CA LYS A 7 -9.72 5.84 11.36
C LYS A 7 -10.48 5.82 10.03
N PRO A 8 -9.78 5.78 8.88
CA PRO A 8 -10.46 5.75 7.58
C PRO A 8 -11.07 4.38 7.29
N GLU A 9 -12.09 4.35 6.44
CA GLU A 9 -12.68 3.11 5.96
C GLU A 9 -11.77 2.42 4.95
N LYS A 10 -11.78 1.09 4.92
CA LYS A 10 -11.02 0.31 3.93
C LYS A 10 -11.47 0.61 2.52
N LEU A 11 -12.76 0.75 2.30
CA LEU A 11 -13.34 1.09 1.00
C LEU A 11 -14.31 2.24 1.17
N GLN A 12 -14.06 3.33 0.46
CA GLN A 12 -14.87 4.54 0.54
C GLN A 12 -15.32 4.95 -0.85
N ALA A 13 -16.63 5.14 -1.03
CA ALA A 13 -17.18 5.70 -2.25
C ALA A 13 -16.94 7.22 -2.28
N ASN A 14 -16.41 7.72 -3.39
CA ASN A 14 -16.06 9.13 -3.54
C ASN A 14 -17.19 9.97 -4.15
N GLY A 15 -18.28 9.33 -4.61
CA GLY A 15 -19.43 10.03 -5.17
C GLY A 15 -19.31 10.41 -6.65
N ASP A 16 -18.19 10.12 -7.28
CA ASP A 16 -17.90 10.43 -8.69
C ASP A 16 -17.74 9.18 -9.57
N GLY A 17 -18.10 8.01 -9.04
CA GLY A 17 -17.91 6.72 -9.71
C GLY A 17 -16.60 6.05 -9.36
N SER A 18 -15.79 6.66 -8.50
CA SER A 18 -14.56 6.07 -7.99
C SER A 18 -14.69 5.63 -6.53
N TYR A 19 -13.77 4.78 -6.12
CA TYR A 19 -13.66 4.30 -4.75
C TYR A 19 -12.21 4.41 -4.30
N THR A 20 -12.03 4.78 -3.03
CA THR A 20 -10.70 4.73 -2.41
C THR A 20 -10.60 3.45 -1.61
N TYR A 21 -9.63 2.61 -1.95
CA TYR A 21 -9.30 1.39 -1.21
C TYR A 21 -8.05 1.64 -0.38
N ARG A 22 -8.13 1.31 0.91
CA ARG A 22 -7.04 1.54 1.86
C ARG A 22 -6.62 0.22 2.51
N TRP A 23 -5.32 0.09 2.75
CA TRP A 23 -4.74 -1.05 3.43
C TRP A 23 -3.63 -0.57 4.36
N ASP A 24 -3.15 -1.46 5.21
CA ASP A 24 -2.14 -1.14 6.22
C ASP A 24 -2.56 0.03 7.11
N ILE A 25 -3.84 0.03 7.52
CA ILE A 25 -4.42 1.06 8.38
C ILE A 25 -3.92 0.84 9.80
N LYS A 26 -3.18 1.79 10.32
CA LYS A 26 -2.61 1.70 11.67
C LYS A 26 -2.61 3.04 12.37
N GLU A 27 -2.67 2.98 13.69
CA GLU A 27 -2.55 4.14 14.54
C GLU A 27 -1.08 4.51 14.71
N VAL A 28 -0.77 5.79 14.53
CA VAL A 28 0.59 6.32 14.68
C VAL A 28 0.57 7.55 15.57
N GLN A 29 1.64 7.76 16.32
CA GLN A 29 1.83 8.96 17.10
C GLN A 29 2.68 9.94 16.31
N VAL A 30 2.15 11.16 16.15
CA VAL A 30 2.85 12.24 15.46
C VAL A 30 3.11 13.34 16.46
N GLU A 31 4.36 13.78 16.56
CA GLU A 31 4.74 14.90 17.39
C GLU A 31 4.31 16.21 16.71
N SER A 32 3.48 16.98 17.43
CA SER A 32 3.10 18.31 17.01
C SER A 32 3.80 19.32 17.91
N ILE A 33 4.55 20.24 17.30
CA ILE A 33 5.12 21.36 18.05
C ILE A 33 3.98 22.30 18.39
N ALA A 34 3.67 22.41 19.68
CA ALA A 34 2.70 23.38 20.15
C ALA A 34 3.27 24.79 19.91
N ASN A 35 2.63 25.57 19.06
CA ASN A 35 2.94 26.99 18.86
C ASN A 35 2.49 27.80 20.09
N SER A 36 3.04 27.47 21.24
CA SER A 36 2.81 28.22 22.46
C SER A 36 4.05 29.04 22.76
N GLU A 37 3.93 30.33 22.72
CA GLU A 37 5.00 31.25 23.13
C GLU A 37 5.35 31.07 24.62
N ALA A 38 4.45 30.47 25.41
CA ALA A 38 4.65 30.25 26.81
C ALA A 38 5.56 29.06 27.13
N ASP A 39 5.66 28.08 26.26
CA ASP A 39 6.55 26.92 26.41
C ASP A 39 6.97 26.36 25.05
N PRO A 40 8.08 26.88 24.48
CA PRO A 40 8.56 26.45 23.18
C PRO A 40 9.07 25.00 23.15
N GLN A 41 9.15 24.33 24.28
CA GLN A 41 9.57 22.94 24.39
C GLN A 41 8.40 21.97 24.62
N ALA A 42 7.17 22.46 24.71
CA ALA A 42 6.00 21.61 24.85
C ALA A 42 5.71 20.90 23.52
N VAL A 43 5.94 19.59 23.50
CA VAL A 43 5.63 18.73 22.36
C VAL A 43 4.31 18.04 22.67
N ASN A 44 3.28 18.32 21.87
CA ASN A 44 2.01 17.62 21.96
C ASN A 44 2.05 16.40 21.03
N THR A 45 1.82 15.22 21.60
CA THR A 45 1.66 14.00 20.81
C THR A 45 0.22 13.91 20.34
N VAL A 46 0.03 13.89 19.03
CA VAL A 46 -1.28 13.70 18.40
C VAL A 46 -1.33 12.32 17.79
N ILE A 47 -2.42 11.60 18.07
CA ILE A 47 -2.67 10.29 17.48
C ILE A 47 -3.31 10.49 16.12
N LYS A 48 -2.68 9.92 15.08
CA LYS A 48 -3.20 9.91 13.72
C LYS A 48 -3.26 8.49 13.17
N TRP A 49 -4.02 8.31 12.13
CA TRP A 49 -4.14 7.04 11.43
C TRP A 49 -3.35 7.11 10.13
N ALA A 50 -2.46 6.16 9.92
CA ALA A 50 -1.67 6.05 8.70
C ALA A 50 -2.15 4.86 7.87
N CYS A 51 -2.16 5.03 6.57
CA CYS A 51 -2.53 3.97 5.64
C CYS A 51 -1.94 4.22 4.26
N ASP A 52 -1.93 3.18 3.44
CA ASP A 52 -1.73 3.31 2.00
C ASP A 52 -3.09 3.27 1.31
N GLU A 53 -3.21 3.96 0.18
CA GLU A 53 -4.48 4.00 -0.55
C GLU A 53 -4.30 4.10 -2.06
N VAL A 54 -5.31 3.61 -2.79
CA VAL A 54 -5.42 3.76 -4.25
C VAL A 54 -6.84 4.12 -4.61
N VAL A 55 -7.02 4.78 -5.74
CA VAL A 55 -8.34 5.11 -6.29
C VAL A 55 -8.65 4.13 -7.42
N VAL A 56 -9.84 3.53 -7.38
CA VAL A 56 -10.31 2.58 -8.37
C VAL A 56 -11.63 3.06 -8.95
N TRP A 57 -11.78 3.03 -10.26
CA TRP A 57 -12.95 3.49 -10.96
C TRP A 57 -13.87 2.33 -11.39
N GLY A 58 -15.17 2.59 -11.35
CA GLY A 58 -16.20 1.66 -11.78
C GLY A 58 -16.53 0.58 -10.76
N THR A 59 -17.01 -0.56 -11.23
CA THR A 59 -17.38 -1.68 -10.36
C THR A 59 -16.14 -2.26 -9.68
N ILE A 60 -16.18 -2.38 -8.36
CA ILE A 60 -15.07 -2.90 -7.58
C ILE A 60 -15.11 -4.42 -7.58
N THR A 61 -14.01 -5.03 -8.01
CA THR A 61 -13.81 -6.48 -7.98
C THR A 61 -12.48 -6.79 -7.31
N ASN A 62 -12.33 -8.04 -6.87
CA ASN A 62 -11.06 -8.52 -6.31
C ASN A 62 -9.88 -8.29 -7.27
N ASP A 63 -10.06 -8.64 -8.53
CA ASP A 63 -8.99 -8.49 -9.54
C ASP A 63 -8.63 -7.04 -9.78
N LYS A 64 -9.61 -6.14 -9.80
CA LYS A 64 -9.35 -4.70 -9.94
C LYS A 64 -8.56 -4.14 -8.77
N LEU A 65 -8.90 -4.54 -7.54
CA LEU A 65 -8.17 -4.11 -6.35
C LEU A 65 -6.73 -4.61 -6.38
N LYS A 66 -6.52 -5.88 -6.71
CA LYS A 66 -5.18 -6.46 -6.82
C LYS A 66 -4.33 -5.73 -7.87
N GLU A 67 -4.90 -5.50 -9.03
CA GLU A 67 -4.21 -4.78 -10.12
C GLU A 67 -3.85 -3.36 -9.70
N ALA A 68 -4.79 -2.62 -9.11
CA ALA A 68 -4.57 -1.25 -8.69
C ALA A 68 -3.48 -1.14 -7.61
N VAL A 69 -3.52 -2.00 -6.60
CA VAL A 69 -2.54 -1.99 -5.51
C VAL A 69 -1.16 -2.39 -6.01
N ILE A 70 -1.07 -3.45 -6.82
CA ILE A 70 0.21 -3.92 -7.36
C ILE A 70 0.82 -2.87 -8.27
N ASN A 71 0.04 -2.24 -9.14
CA ASN A 71 0.53 -1.17 -10.00
C ASN A 71 0.97 0.07 -9.22
N HIS A 72 0.31 0.36 -8.10
CA HIS A 72 0.69 1.47 -7.23
C HIS A 72 2.05 1.21 -6.55
N LEU A 73 2.28 0.00 -6.07
CA LEU A 73 3.50 -0.38 -5.37
C LEU A 73 4.66 -0.65 -6.32
N TRP A 74 4.38 -1.30 -7.45
CA TRP A 74 5.37 -1.63 -8.47
C TRP A 74 4.80 -1.29 -9.84
N GLY A 75 5.30 -0.26 -10.48
CA GLY A 75 4.94 0.03 -11.86
C GLY A 75 5.45 -1.07 -12.80
N ALA A 76 4.90 -1.13 -14.02
CA ALA A 76 5.29 -2.13 -15.02
C ALA A 76 6.81 -2.15 -15.27
N ASP A 77 7.45 -0.98 -15.26
CA ASP A 77 8.90 -0.87 -15.46
C ASP A 77 9.68 -1.52 -14.31
N LYS A 78 9.24 -1.34 -13.08
CA LYS A 78 9.88 -1.98 -11.92
C LYS A 78 9.73 -3.49 -11.95
N GLU A 79 8.54 -3.99 -12.31
CA GLU A 79 8.29 -5.43 -12.45
C GLU A 79 9.18 -6.02 -13.54
N ALA A 80 9.24 -5.38 -14.71
CA ALA A 80 10.08 -5.82 -15.82
C ALA A 80 11.54 -5.89 -15.44
N LYS A 81 12.05 -4.89 -14.72
CA LYS A 81 13.43 -4.88 -14.24
C LYS A 81 13.72 -6.04 -13.29
N LEU A 82 12.82 -6.28 -12.32
CA LEU A 82 12.98 -7.38 -11.37
C LEU A 82 13.01 -8.74 -12.07
N ILE A 83 12.13 -8.96 -13.03
CA ILE A 83 12.07 -10.19 -13.81
C ILE A 83 13.33 -10.36 -14.66
N ASN A 84 13.76 -9.29 -15.34
CA ASN A 84 14.95 -9.33 -16.18
C ASN A 84 16.22 -9.61 -15.37
N ASP A 85 16.37 -8.98 -14.20
CA ASP A 85 17.50 -9.20 -13.32
C ASP A 85 17.52 -10.65 -12.82
N TYR A 86 16.38 -11.20 -12.43
CA TYR A 86 16.27 -12.59 -12.01
C TYR A 86 16.66 -13.54 -13.14
N ASN A 87 16.14 -13.33 -14.35
CA ASN A 87 16.48 -14.16 -15.50
C ASN A 87 17.98 -14.10 -15.83
N ALA A 88 18.58 -12.91 -15.74
CA ALA A 88 20.01 -12.74 -15.95
C ALA A 88 20.84 -13.50 -14.90
N VAL A 89 20.39 -13.55 -13.65
CA VAL A 89 21.01 -14.36 -12.59
C VAL A 89 20.94 -15.86 -12.93
N GLN A 90 19.77 -16.33 -13.38
CA GLN A 90 19.58 -17.74 -13.75
C GLN A 90 20.47 -18.13 -14.94
N LEU A 91 20.77 -17.20 -15.84
CA LEU A 91 21.66 -17.43 -16.98
C LEU A 91 23.14 -17.24 -16.64
N GLY A 92 23.47 -16.92 -15.39
CA GLY A 92 24.85 -16.71 -14.95
C GLY A 92 25.48 -15.38 -15.39
N ILE A 93 24.67 -14.44 -15.91
CA ILE A 93 25.14 -13.13 -16.37
C ILE A 93 25.34 -12.17 -15.21
N LEU A 94 24.46 -12.22 -14.20
CA LEU A 94 24.55 -11.40 -12.99
C LEU A 94 24.84 -12.24 -11.76
N ARG A 95 25.37 -11.58 -10.72
CA ARG A 95 25.65 -12.22 -9.43
C ARG A 95 24.34 -12.69 -8.78
N SER A 96 24.39 -13.82 -8.07
CA SER A 96 23.21 -14.46 -7.48
C SER A 96 22.41 -13.55 -6.53
N ASN A 97 23.09 -12.65 -5.80
CA ASN A 97 22.42 -11.72 -4.89
C ASN A 97 21.51 -10.70 -5.60
N LEU A 98 21.71 -10.46 -6.89
CA LEU A 98 20.87 -9.54 -7.67
C LEU A 98 19.51 -10.12 -8.04
N GLY A 99 19.31 -11.43 -7.84
CA GLY A 99 18.01 -12.07 -7.98
C GLY A 99 17.13 -12.01 -6.74
N GLU A 100 17.69 -11.68 -5.57
CA GLU A 100 16.94 -11.60 -4.31
C GLU A 100 15.79 -10.58 -4.32
N PRO A 101 15.95 -9.40 -4.90
CA PRO A 101 14.84 -8.44 -4.98
C PRO A 101 13.60 -8.99 -5.68
N TYR A 102 13.76 -9.85 -6.69
CA TYR A 102 12.63 -10.49 -7.35
C TYR A 102 11.90 -11.47 -6.43
N VAL A 103 12.65 -12.28 -5.67
CA VAL A 103 12.08 -13.22 -4.70
C VAL A 103 11.30 -12.46 -3.61
N GLU A 104 11.85 -11.37 -3.10
CA GLU A 104 11.18 -10.51 -2.11
C GLU A 104 9.92 -9.87 -2.69
N TYR A 105 9.98 -9.42 -3.94
CA TYR A 105 8.82 -8.89 -4.65
C TYR A 105 7.70 -9.92 -4.76
N LEU A 106 8.01 -11.16 -5.15
CA LEU A 106 7.01 -12.23 -5.24
C LEU A 106 6.36 -12.53 -3.90
N ARG A 107 7.13 -12.53 -2.82
CA ARG A 107 6.61 -12.76 -1.48
C ARG A 107 5.67 -11.65 -1.05
N LYS A 108 6.07 -10.39 -1.19
CA LYS A 108 5.23 -9.23 -0.88
C LYS A 108 3.98 -9.17 -1.73
N ARG A 109 4.11 -9.49 -3.01
CA ARG A 109 2.98 -9.55 -3.93
C ARG A 109 1.95 -10.59 -3.48
N LYS A 110 2.40 -11.76 -3.02
CA LYS A 110 1.51 -12.79 -2.49
C LYS A 110 0.82 -12.33 -1.20
N GLU A 111 1.56 -11.71 -0.28
CA GLU A 111 0.99 -11.17 0.97
C GLU A 111 -0.11 -10.14 0.68
N ILE A 112 0.10 -9.26 -0.29
CA ILE A 112 -0.88 -8.26 -0.69
C ILE A 112 -2.12 -8.92 -1.30
N LYS A 113 -1.95 -9.92 -2.17
CA LYS A 113 -3.07 -10.65 -2.74
C LYS A 113 -3.90 -11.35 -1.67
N ASP A 114 -3.24 -11.98 -0.70
CA ASP A 114 -3.92 -12.64 0.40
C ASP A 114 -4.68 -11.64 1.28
N GLN A 115 -4.10 -10.47 1.53
CA GLN A 115 -4.76 -9.40 2.26
C GLN A 115 -6.00 -8.88 1.52
N ILE A 116 -5.89 -8.67 0.22
CA ILE A 116 -7.03 -8.22 -0.60
C ILE A 116 -8.12 -9.27 -0.63
N ASP A 117 -7.78 -10.55 -0.72
CA ASP A 117 -8.75 -11.63 -0.65
C ASP A 117 -9.53 -11.58 0.67
N ALA A 118 -8.83 -11.39 1.79
CA ALA A 118 -9.46 -11.26 3.10
C ALA A 118 -10.35 -10.02 3.20
N ASP A 119 -9.90 -8.89 2.68
CA ASP A 119 -10.67 -7.66 2.67
C ASP A 119 -11.91 -7.77 1.79
N CYS A 120 -11.83 -8.46 0.67
CA CYS A 120 -12.98 -8.70 -0.21
C CYS A 120 -14.06 -9.56 0.48
N VAL A 121 -13.66 -10.55 1.26
CA VAL A 121 -14.59 -11.34 2.06
C VAL A 121 -15.27 -10.47 3.11
N GLU A 122 -14.50 -9.64 3.83
CA GLU A 122 -15.02 -8.73 4.86
C GLU A 122 -15.99 -7.71 4.26
N LEU A 123 -15.64 -7.13 3.11
CA LEU A 123 -16.42 -6.08 2.45
C LEU A 123 -17.51 -6.64 1.51
N LYS A 124 -17.61 -7.95 1.39
CA LYS A 124 -18.58 -8.64 0.51
C LYS A 124 -18.40 -8.26 -0.97
N ILE A 125 -17.15 -8.12 -1.39
CA ILE A 125 -16.79 -7.88 -2.78
C ILE A 125 -16.64 -9.22 -3.50
N LEU A 126 -17.02 -9.28 -4.76
CA LEU A 126 -16.89 -10.49 -5.59
C LEU A 126 -15.41 -10.92 -5.71
N LEU A 127 -15.17 -12.16 -5.39
CA LEU A 127 -13.85 -12.79 -5.50
C LEU A 127 -13.60 -13.27 -6.94
#